data_ee629e282eed11c684606498d4cfca3f
#
_entry.id   ee629e282eed11c684606498d4cfca3f
#
_cell.length_a   1.000
_cell.length_b   1.000
_cell.length_c   1.000
_cell.angle_alpha   90.00
_cell.angle_beta   90.00
_cell.angle_gamma   90.00
#
_symmetry.space_group_name_H-M   'P 1'
#
loop_
_entity.id
_entity.type
_entity.pdbx_description
1 polymer ?
#
loop_
_entity_poly.entity_id
_entity_poly.type
_entity_poly.pdbx_seq_one_letter_code
_entity_poly.pdbx_strand_id
1 'polypeptide(L)'
;ADAFLVQAGSGATTLGVPTSPGVPRAVAADTLVARYNDLGSVDRLFRAHRNQVAALIVEPLAGNMGIVPPAAGFLEGLRTLCDRHATILIFDEVISGFRVSPGGAQERFGVRPDLTCLGKIIGGGLPVGAYGGRKDLMEQVAPVGPVYQAGTLSGNPLAMTAGLWALSQLSPALYARLDRLGRRLATGLAAAARDLPALRPLAVHCQTTCAPGEQELCLAEGA
;
A
#
# COMPACT_ATOMS: atom_id res chain seq x y z
N ALA A 1 -16.13 -0.11 -4.55
CA ALA A 1 -15.05 0.62 -3.83
C ALA A 1 -15.55 1.81 -3.02
N ASP A 2 -16.86 2.15 -3.10
CA ASP A 2 -17.40 3.34 -2.45
C ASP A 2 -17.30 3.29 -0.91
N ALA A 3 -17.31 2.09 -0.32
CA ALA A 3 -17.09 1.90 1.11
C ALA A 3 -15.73 2.44 1.60
N PHE A 4 -14.73 2.48 0.72
CA PHE A 4 -13.40 3.00 1.03
C PHE A 4 -13.23 4.51 0.76
N LEU A 5 -14.27 5.18 0.24
CA LEU A 5 -14.29 6.63 0.09
C LEU A 5 -14.68 7.30 1.43
N VAL A 6 -13.87 7.04 2.44
CA VAL A 6 -14.04 7.55 3.80
C VAL A 6 -12.91 8.51 4.15
N GLN A 7 -13.18 9.44 5.05
CA GLN A 7 -12.19 10.39 5.48
C GLN A 7 -11.09 9.68 6.28
N ALA A 8 -9.93 9.55 5.68
CA ALA A 8 -8.69 9.20 6.37
C ALA A 8 -8.23 10.43 7.15
N GLY A 9 -8.60 10.54 8.40
CA GLY A 9 -8.31 11.70 9.23
C GLY A 9 -7.54 11.35 10.49
N SER A 10 -6.84 12.32 11.04
CA SER A 10 -6.08 12.22 12.28
C SER A 10 -6.94 12.19 13.56
N GLY A 11 -8.25 12.18 13.44
CA GLY A 11 -9.19 12.15 14.57
C GLY A 11 -9.47 10.71 15.01
N ALA A 12 -9.26 10.41 16.30
CA ALA A 12 -9.38 9.09 16.91
C ALA A 12 -10.78 8.45 16.92
N THR A 13 -11.76 9.03 16.20
CA THR A 13 -13.18 8.64 16.30
C THR A 13 -13.94 8.78 15.00
N THR A 14 -13.28 8.77 13.86
CA THR A 14 -13.98 8.92 12.58
C THR A 14 -14.55 7.59 12.12
N LEU A 15 -15.71 7.25 12.65
CA LEU A 15 -16.65 6.35 12.00
C LEU A 15 -16.89 6.89 10.58
N GLY A 16 -16.51 6.12 9.58
CA GLY A 16 -16.77 6.24 8.17
C GLY A 16 -17.52 7.49 7.67
N VAL A 17 -16.88 8.66 7.73
CA VAL A 17 -17.45 9.86 7.12
C VAL A 17 -17.08 9.84 5.64
N PRO A 18 -18.07 9.82 4.71
CA PRO A 18 -17.79 9.84 3.29
C PRO A 18 -16.95 11.05 2.90
N THR A 19 -15.87 10.84 2.14
CA THR A 19 -15.05 11.94 1.58
C THR A 19 -15.57 12.43 0.24
N SER A 20 -16.46 11.65 -0.39
CA SER A 20 -17.03 11.98 -1.70
C SER A 20 -18.53 12.25 -1.58
N PRO A 21 -19.02 13.38 -2.11
CA PRO A 21 -20.46 13.62 -2.24
C PRO A 21 -21.15 12.49 -3.01
N GLY A 22 -22.31 12.08 -2.55
CA GLY A 22 -23.11 11.02 -3.17
C GLY A 22 -22.86 9.63 -2.59
N VAL A 23 -21.82 9.40 -1.79
CA VAL A 23 -21.64 8.14 -1.05
C VAL A 23 -22.57 8.12 0.17
N PRO A 24 -23.51 7.16 0.27
CA PRO A 24 -24.40 7.06 1.43
C PRO A 24 -23.60 6.77 2.71
N ARG A 25 -23.98 7.40 3.82
CA ARG A 25 -23.33 7.18 5.12
C ARG A 25 -23.35 5.72 5.53
N ALA A 26 -24.43 4.99 5.27
CA ALA A 26 -24.54 3.56 5.58
C ALA A 26 -23.48 2.71 4.86
N VAL A 27 -23.07 3.08 3.64
CA VAL A 27 -22.01 2.38 2.89
C VAL A 27 -20.64 2.63 3.50
N ALA A 28 -20.40 3.84 4.02
CA ALA A 28 -19.12 4.22 4.62
C ALA A 28 -19.00 3.79 6.09
N ALA A 29 -20.12 3.51 6.77
CA ALA A 29 -20.16 3.24 8.22
C ALA A 29 -19.39 1.98 8.64
N ASP A 30 -19.28 1.00 7.74
CA ASP A 30 -18.57 -0.27 8.00
C ASP A 30 -17.05 -0.19 7.77
N THR A 31 -16.53 1.01 7.44
CA THR A 31 -15.11 1.23 7.23
C THR A 31 -14.52 2.05 8.37
N LEU A 32 -13.63 1.41 9.12
CA LEU A 32 -12.87 2.04 10.20
C LEU A 32 -11.56 2.59 9.64
N VAL A 33 -11.14 3.75 10.14
CA VAL A 33 -9.89 4.39 9.72
C VAL A 33 -8.89 4.44 10.87
N ALA A 34 -7.71 3.84 10.66
CA ALA A 34 -6.58 3.90 11.58
C ALA A 34 -5.50 4.84 11.03
N ARG A 35 -4.62 5.33 11.93
CA ARG A 35 -3.45 6.11 11.53
C ARG A 35 -2.35 5.21 11.00
N TYR A 36 -1.76 5.59 9.88
CA TYR A 36 -0.57 4.94 9.36
C TYR A 36 0.60 5.12 10.35
N ASN A 37 1.43 4.09 10.51
CA ASN A 37 2.54 4.04 11.47
C ASN A 37 2.12 4.15 12.97
N ASP A 38 0.84 3.95 13.30
CA ASP A 38 0.34 3.91 14.68
C ASP A 38 -0.39 2.60 14.98
N LEU A 39 0.37 1.57 15.41
CA LEU A 39 -0.19 0.29 15.85
C LEU A 39 -1.19 0.43 17.00
N GLY A 40 -0.99 1.44 17.87
CA GLY A 40 -1.90 1.70 18.97
C GLY A 40 -3.28 2.13 18.48
N SER A 41 -3.36 2.88 17.36
CA SER A 41 -4.65 3.24 16.77
C SER A 41 -5.40 2.03 16.24
N VAL A 42 -4.68 1.10 15.61
CA VAL A 42 -5.23 -0.17 15.10
C VAL A 42 -5.73 -1.06 16.25
N ASP A 43 -4.90 -1.26 17.27
CA ASP A 43 -5.26 -2.10 18.44
C ASP A 43 -6.50 -1.56 19.18
N ARG A 44 -6.62 -0.22 19.31
CA ARG A 44 -7.83 0.40 19.88
C ARG A 44 -9.09 0.07 19.07
N LEU A 45 -9.02 0.12 17.75
CA LEU A 45 -10.15 -0.22 16.87
C LEU A 45 -10.52 -1.70 17.00
N PHE A 46 -9.54 -2.61 17.00
CA PHE A 46 -9.78 -4.04 17.17
C PHE A 46 -10.43 -4.36 18.53
N ARG A 47 -10.02 -3.66 19.60
CA ARG A 47 -10.64 -3.82 20.92
C ARG A 47 -12.06 -3.28 20.99
N ALA A 48 -12.32 -2.14 20.33
CA ALA A 48 -13.65 -1.52 20.28
C ALA A 48 -14.64 -2.35 19.45
N HIS A 49 -14.14 -3.00 18.37
CA HIS A 49 -14.96 -3.77 17.42
C HIS A 49 -14.57 -5.25 17.41
N ARG A 50 -14.55 -5.88 18.60
CA ARG A 50 -14.16 -7.29 18.75
C ARG A 50 -14.96 -8.21 17.84
N ASN A 51 -14.26 -9.07 17.07
CA ASN A 51 -14.83 -10.05 16.17
C ASN A 51 -15.71 -9.44 15.05
N GLN A 52 -15.60 -8.14 14.79
CA GLN A 52 -16.38 -7.45 13.74
C GLN A 52 -15.50 -6.98 12.57
N VAL A 53 -14.19 -6.93 12.74
CA VAL A 53 -13.27 -6.49 11.69
C VAL A 53 -12.89 -7.68 10.81
N ALA A 54 -13.46 -7.74 9.62
CA ALA A 54 -13.22 -8.83 8.67
C ALA A 54 -11.84 -8.73 8.01
N ALA A 55 -11.40 -7.52 7.66
CA ALA A 55 -10.13 -7.29 6.98
C ALA A 55 -9.51 -5.95 7.36
N LEU A 56 -8.17 -5.88 7.26
CA LEU A 56 -7.38 -4.67 7.33
C LEU A 56 -6.65 -4.52 6.00
N ILE A 57 -6.85 -3.39 5.31
CA ILE A 57 -6.13 -3.04 4.08
C ILE A 57 -5.15 -1.91 4.36
N VAL A 58 -3.94 -2.03 3.85
CA VAL A 58 -2.88 -1.03 4.01
C VAL A 58 -1.98 -0.99 2.78
N GLU A 59 -1.56 0.22 2.37
CA GLU A 59 -0.41 0.36 1.49
C GLU A 59 0.85 0.07 2.32
N PRO A 60 1.63 -1.00 2.05
CA PRO A 60 2.82 -1.30 2.85
C PRO A 60 3.91 -0.24 2.69
N LEU A 61 3.87 0.53 1.61
CA LEU A 61 4.59 1.78 1.38
C LEU A 61 3.55 2.80 0.90
N ALA A 62 3.18 3.73 1.77
CA ALA A 62 2.06 4.63 1.51
C ALA A 62 2.42 5.69 0.45
N GLY A 63 2.04 5.44 -0.80
CA GLY A 63 2.38 6.28 -1.95
C GLY A 63 1.61 7.59 -2.00
N ASN A 64 0.30 7.55 -1.73
CA ASN A 64 -0.58 8.72 -1.90
C ASN A 64 -0.36 9.82 -0.86
N MET A 65 0.23 9.51 0.28
CA MET A 65 0.52 10.50 1.32
C MET A 65 1.97 11.02 1.28
N GLY A 66 2.66 10.87 0.13
CA GLY A 66 4.01 11.41 -0.08
C GLY A 66 5.11 10.35 0.02
N ILE A 67 4.81 9.09 -0.30
CA ILE A 67 5.75 7.95 -0.24
C ILE A 67 6.31 7.78 1.18
N VAL A 68 5.41 7.57 2.12
CA VAL A 68 5.76 7.36 3.53
C VAL A 68 6.11 5.88 3.77
N PRO A 69 7.34 5.57 4.18
CA PRO A 69 7.73 4.20 4.51
C PRO A 69 7.06 3.74 5.82
N PRO A 70 6.87 2.44 5.98
CA PRO A 70 6.43 1.90 7.27
C PRO A 70 7.53 2.09 8.31
N ALA A 71 7.14 2.54 9.50
CA ALA A 71 8.03 2.55 10.65
C ALA A 71 8.48 1.11 11.00
N ALA A 72 9.66 0.99 11.61
CA ALA A 72 10.18 -0.30 12.04
C ALA A 72 9.16 -1.05 12.91
N GLY A 73 8.88 -2.31 12.58
CA GLY A 73 7.93 -3.14 13.30
C GLY A 73 6.44 -2.86 13.01
N PHE A 74 6.11 -1.86 12.17
CA PHE A 74 4.71 -1.52 11.89
C PHE A 74 3.98 -2.64 11.12
N LEU A 75 4.54 -3.11 10.02
CA LEU A 75 3.91 -4.15 9.21
C LEU A 75 3.86 -5.50 9.94
N GLU A 76 4.91 -5.86 10.65
CA GLU A 76 4.96 -7.06 11.51
C GLU A 76 3.93 -6.99 12.63
N GLY A 77 3.77 -5.79 13.21
CA GLY A 77 2.76 -5.53 14.22
C GLY A 77 1.33 -5.66 13.68
N LEU A 78 1.07 -5.16 12.46
CA LEU A 78 -0.21 -5.35 11.77
C LEU A 78 -0.48 -6.83 11.53
N ARG A 79 0.52 -7.61 11.05
CA ARG A 79 0.35 -9.06 10.85
C ARG A 79 0.00 -9.74 12.17
N THR A 80 0.72 -9.43 13.24
CA THR A 80 0.48 -9.98 14.57
C THR A 80 -0.92 -9.64 15.10
N LEU A 81 -1.37 -8.41 14.90
CA LEU A 81 -2.72 -8.00 15.30
C LEU A 81 -3.79 -8.73 14.48
N CYS A 82 -3.62 -8.82 13.17
CA CYS A 82 -4.54 -9.52 12.30
C CYS A 82 -4.65 -11.01 12.66
N ASP A 83 -3.52 -11.68 12.92
CA ASP A 83 -3.50 -13.08 13.35
C ASP A 83 -4.24 -13.28 14.68
N ARG A 84 -4.00 -12.39 15.65
CA ARG A 84 -4.66 -12.45 16.97
C ARG A 84 -6.18 -12.29 16.89
N HIS A 85 -6.66 -11.48 15.97
CA HIS A 85 -8.08 -11.16 15.80
C HIS A 85 -8.78 -11.92 14.69
N ALA A 86 -8.09 -12.91 14.06
CA ALA A 86 -8.58 -13.66 12.91
C ALA A 86 -9.06 -12.75 11.76
N THR A 87 -8.38 -11.63 11.56
CA THR A 87 -8.67 -10.60 10.55
C THR A 87 -7.77 -10.81 9.34
N ILE A 88 -8.30 -10.68 8.13
CA ILE A 88 -7.54 -10.79 6.88
C ILE A 88 -6.65 -9.55 6.71
N LEU A 89 -5.34 -9.74 6.51
CA LEU A 89 -4.43 -8.65 6.15
C LEU A 89 -4.32 -8.55 4.63
N ILE A 90 -4.62 -7.38 4.10
CA ILE A 90 -4.55 -7.07 2.67
C ILE A 90 -3.46 -6.02 2.44
N PHE A 91 -2.48 -6.33 1.59
CA PHE A 91 -1.55 -5.31 1.11
C PHE A 91 -2.05 -4.70 -0.20
N ASP A 92 -2.28 -3.39 -0.18
CA ASP A 92 -2.44 -2.60 -1.39
C ASP A 92 -1.06 -2.32 -2.00
N GLU A 93 -0.63 -3.21 -2.87
CA GLU A 93 0.61 -3.09 -3.61
C GLU A 93 0.39 -2.54 -5.04
N VAL A 94 -0.67 -1.80 -5.26
CA VAL A 94 -0.92 -1.14 -6.55
C VAL A 94 0.23 -0.20 -6.94
N ILE A 95 0.92 0.41 -5.96
CA ILE A 95 2.10 1.24 -6.19
C ILE A 95 3.40 0.45 -5.97
N SER A 96 3.52 -0.29 -4.88
CA SER A 96 4.77 -0.94 -4.45
C SER A 96 5.06 -2.27 -5.15
N GLY A 97 4.03 -2.98 -5.60
CA GLY A 97 4.17 -4.27 -6.28
C GLY A 97 5.02 -4.18 -7.53
N PHE A 98 6.02 -5.06 -7.66
CA PHE A 98 7.03 -5.04 -8.73
C PHE A 98 7.83 -3.74 -8.86
N ARG A 99 7.57 -2.74 -8.01
CA ARG A 99 8.28 -1.45 -8.04
C ARG A 99 9.47 -1.45 -7.10
N VAL A 100 9.26 -1.82 -5.84
CA VAL A 100 10.30 -1.73 -4.79
C VAL A 100 11.21 -2.94 -4.75
N SER A 101 10.73 -4.07 -5.24
CA SER A 101 11.48 -5.31 -5.48
C SER A 101 10.68 -6.20 -6.44
N PRO A 102 11.26 -7.30 -6.97
CA PRO A 102 10.51 -8.28 -7.78
C PRO A 102 9.29 -8.85 -7.07
N GLY A 103 9.37 -9.12 -5.77
CA GLY A 103 8.27 -9.60 -4.95
C GLY A 103 7.51 -8.49 -4.22
N GLY A 104 7.69 -7.22 -4.61
CA GLY A 104 6.98 -6.08 -4.01
C GLY A 104 7.43 -5.76 -2.59
N ALA A 105 6.56 -5.04 -1.87
CA ALA A 105 6.83 -4.64 -0.50
C ALA A 105 6.81 -5.83 0.47
N GLN A 106 6.02 -6.86 0.21
CA GLN A 106 6.01 -8.07 1.05
C GLN A 106 7.37 -8.78 1.05
N GLU A 107 8.07 -8.85 -0.09
CA GLU A 107 9.45 -9.37 -0.15
C GLU A 107 10.41 -8.42 0.57
N ARG A 108 10.30 -7.11 0.29
CA ARG A 108 11.20 -6.10 0.82
C ARG A 108 11.17 -6.00 2.35
N PHE A 109 9.98 -6.09 2.94
CA PHE A 109 9.78 -5.96 4.39
C PHE A 109 9.64 -7.31 5.11
N GLY A 110 9.64 -8.42 4.37
CA GLY A 110 9.54 -9.76 4.96
C GLY A 110 8.18 -10.08 5.61
N VAL A 111 7.12 -9.35 5.27
CA VAL A 111 5.79 -9.55 5.85
C VAL A 111 4.84 -10.07 4.78
N ARG A 112 4.20 -11.20 5.04
CA ARG A 112 3.26 -11.84 4.12
C ARG A 112 1.82 -11.48 4.47
N PRO A 113 1.08 -10.80 3.57
CA PRO A 113 -0.36 -10.59 3.70
C PRO A 113 -1.15 -11.84 3.37
N ASP A 114 -2.43 -11.84 3.69
CA ASP A 114 -3.38 -12.89 3.24
C ASP A 114 -3.81 -12.65 1.80
N LEU A 115 -4.00 -11.39 1.41
CA LEU A 115 -4.34 -10.97 0.06
C LEU A 115 -3.45 -9.79 -0.37
N THR A 116 -3.21 -9.69 -1.66
CA THR A 116 -2.44 -8.59 -2.29
C THR A 116 -3.23 -8.02 -3.46
N CYS A 117 -3.34 -6.69 -3.52
CA CYS A 117 -3.86 -5.97 -4.67
C CYS A 117 -2.69 -5.45 -5.53
N LEU A 118 -2.79 -5.60 -6.83
CA LEU A 118 -1.78 -5.18 -7.81
C LEU A 118 -2.43 -4.32 -8.90
N GLY A 119 -1.64 -3.43 -9.48
CA GLY A 119 -2.08 -2.54 -10.55
C GLY A 119 -0.90 -1.84 -11.21
N LYS A 120 -1.16 -0.72 -11.84
CA LYS A 120 -0.13 0.17 -12.43
C LYS A 120 0.88 -0.59 -13.31
N ILE A 121 2.05 -0.94 -12.78
CA ILE A 121 3.16 -1.55 -13.53
C ILE A 121 2.76 -2.85 -14.22
N ILE A 122 1.85 -3.64 -13.62
CA ILE A 122 1.37 -4.90 -14.21
C ILE A 122 0.57 -4.70 -15.50
N GLY A 123 0.14 -3.48 -15.78
CA GLY A 123 -0.56 -3.14 -17.02
C GLY A 123 0.32 -2.58 -18.12
N GLY A 124 1.62 -2.33 -17.83
CA GLY A 124 2.52 -1.74 -18.84
C GLY A 124 2.06 -0.38 -19.38
N GLY A 125 1.33 0.40 -18.57
CA GLY A 125 0.73 1.68 -18.94
C GLY A 125 -0.76 1.60 -19.31
N LEU A 126 -1.32 0.40 -19.45
CA LEU A 126 -2.75 0.18 -19.71
C LEU A 126 -3.50 -0.17 -18.40
N PRO A 127 -4.83 0.03 -18.37
CA PRO A 127 -5.63 -0.20 -17.17
C PRO A 127 -5.75 -1.70 -16.85
N VAL A 128 -5.05 -2.14 -15.82
CA VAL A 128 -5.12 -3.49 -15.26
C VAL A 128 -5.16 -3.41 -13.74
N GLY A 129 -6.00 -4.21 -13.15
CA GLY A 129 -6.00 -4.52 -11.72
C GLY A 129 -6.01 -6.03 -11.53
N ALA A 130 -5.31 -6.49 -10.51
CA ALA A 130 -5.31 -7.88 -10.10
C ALA A 130 -5.34 -7.97 -8.58
N TYR A 131 -5.85 -9.07 -8.07
CA TYR A 131 -5.73 -9.44 -6.67
C TYR A 131 -5.50 -10.93 -6.56
N GLY A 132 -4.85 -11.33 -5.49
CA GLY A 132 -4.54 -12.72 -5.22
C GLY A 132 -4.05 -12.92 -3.80
N GLY A 133 -3.83 -14.16 -3.40
CA GLY A 133 -3.33 -14.49 -2.09
C GLY A 133 -3.61 -15.91 -1.67
N ARG A 134 -4.00 -16.11 -0.42
CA ARG A 134 -4.29 -17.42 0.16
C ARG A 134 -5.31 -18.19 -0.67
N LYS A 135 -5.02 -19.44 -0.93
CA LYS A 135 -5.83 -20.33 -1.77
C LYS A 135 -7.27 -20.45 -1.26
N ASP A 136 -7.46 -20.64 0.04
CA ASP A 136 -8.76 -20.79 0.67
C ASP A 136 -9.68 -19.56 0.49
N LEU A 137 -9.07 -18.35 0.41
CA LEU A 137 -9.79 -17.12 0.12
C LEU A 137 -10.09 -17.00 -1.38
N MET A 138 -9.10 -17.30 -2.23
CA MET A 138 -9.29 -17.19 -3.68
C MET A 138 -10.28 -18.22 -4.23
N GLU A 139 -10.41 -19.39 -3.62
CA GLU A 139 -11.42 -20.40 -3.97
C GLU A 139 -12.87 -19.98 -3.66
N GLN A 140 -13.06 -18.90 -2.89
CA GLN A 140 -14.38 -18.31 -2.71
C GLN A 140 -14.85 -17.48 -3.91
N VAL A 141 -13.94 -17.14 -4.82
CA VAL A 141 -14.28 -16.31 -5.99
C VAL A 141 -14.82 -17.17 -7.13
N ALA A 142 -15.87 -16.67 -7.79
CA ALA A 142 -16.45 -17.35 -8.95
C ALA A 142 -15.40 -17.56 -10.07
N PRO A 143 -15.47 -18.68 -10.82
CA PRO A 143 -16.55 -19.68 -10.85
C PRO A 143 -16.42 -20.78 -9.79
N VAL A 144 -15.34 -20.82 -9.01
CA VAL A 144 -15.10 -21.87 -8.02
C VAL A 144 -15.98 -21.67 -6.79
N GLY A 145 -16.09 -20.46 -6.29
CA GLY A 145 -16.87 -20.08 -5.11
C GLY A 145 -18.05 -19.16 -5.43
N PRO A 146 -18.80 -18.77 -4.40
CA PRO A 146 -20.03 -18.00 -4.55
C PRO A 146 -19.79 -16.48 -4.75
N VAL A 147 -18.58 -15.98 -4.52
CA VAL A 147 -18.29 -14.53 -4.59
C VAL A 147 -18.15 -14.12 -6.04
N TYR A 148 -19.13 -13.38 -6.53
CA TYR A 148 -19.14 -12.92 -7.92
C TYR A 148 -18.12 -11.81 -8.14
N GLN A 149 -17.34 -11.92 -9.21
CA GLN A 149 -16.42 -10.92 -9.71
C GLN A 149 -16.48 -10.92 -11.24
N ALA A 150 -16.63 -9.73 -11.84
CA ALA A 150 -16.59 -9.55 -13.29
C ALA A 150 -16.08 -8.15 -13.63
N GLY A 151 -15.51 -8.02 -14.81
CA GLY A 151 -15.07 -6.74 -15.36
C GLY A 151 -14.96 -6.87 -16.88
N THR A 152 -15.61 -5.96 -17.60
CA THR A 152 -15.65 -6.00 -19.06
C THR A 152 -14.25 -6.00 -19.71
N LEU A 153 -13.30 -5.31 -19.09
CA LEU A 153 -11.92 -5.22 -19.56
C LEU A 153 -10.98 -6.23 -18.89
N SER A 154 -11.49 -7.12 -18.03
CA SER A 154 -10.67 -8.16 -17.39
C SER A 154 -10.08 -9.09 -18.44
N GLY A 155 -8.75 -9.28 -18.40
CA GLY A 155 -8.05 -10.11 -19.38
C GLY A 155 -7.97 -9.50 -20.79
N ASN A 156 -8.15 -8.18 -20.93
CA ASN A 156 -8.02 -7.50 -22.22
C ASN A 156 -6.66 -7.81 -22.88
N PRO A 157 -6.64 -8.34 -24.13
CA PRO A 157 -5.40 -8.83 -24.74
C PRO A 157 -4.30 -7.77 -24.88
N LEU A 158 -4.67 -6.52 -25.16
CA LEU A 158 -3.70 -5.42 -25.27
C LEU A 158 -3.04 -5.14 -23.93
N ALA A 159 -3.83 -5.03 -22.86
CA ALA A 159 -3.33 -4.81 -21.51
C ALA A 159 -2.50 -5.99 -21.00
N MET A 160 -2.92 -7.21 -21.28
CA MET A 160 -2.17 -8.42 -20.93
C MET A 160 -0.82 -8.48 -21.65
N THR A 161 -0.79 -8.16 -22.93
CA THR A 161 0.46 -8.13 -23.74
C THR A 161 1.41 -7.04 -23.25
N ALA A 162 0.90 -5.83 -23.01
CA ALA A 162 1.71 -4.72 -22.49
C ALA A 162 2.26 -5.03 -21.10
N GLY A 163 1.44 -5.60 -20.22
CA GLY A 163 1.85 -6.03 -18.88
C GLY A 163 2.91 -7.13 -18.92
N LEU A 164 2.71 -8.16 -19.76
CA LEU A 164 3.69 -9.23 -19.95
C LEU A 164 5.04 -8.66 -20.40
N TRP A 165 5.02 -7.77 -21.39
CA TRP A 165 6.24 -7.11 -21.86
C TRP A 165 6.90 -6.30 -20.75
N ALA A 166 6.15 -5.47 -20.03
CA ALA A 166 6.69 -4.65 -18.95
C ALA A 166 7.31 -5.51 -17.83
N LEU A 167 6.63 -6.57 -17.42
CA LEU A 167 7.13 -7.49 -16.37
C LEU A 167 8.36 -8.28 -16.85
N SER A 168 8.45 -8.63 -18.14
CA SER A 168 9.63 -9.32 -18.70
C SER A 168 10.91 -8.47 -18.69
N GLN A 169 10.78 -7.13 -18.57
CA GLN A 169 11.94 -6.23 -18.46
C GLN A 169 12.50 -6.15 -17.02
N LEU A 170 11.76 -6.64 -16.03
CA LEU A 170 12.17 -6.59 -14.63
C LEU A 170 13.32 -7.58 -14.39
N SER A 171 14.49 -7.03 -14.12
CA SER A 171 15.71 -7.79 -13.87
C SER A 171 16.46 -7.21 -12.69
N PRO A 172 17.34 -7.99 -12.02
CA PRO A 172 18.18 -7.44 -10.96
C PRO A 172 19.01 -6.24 -11.39
N ALA A 173 19.46 -6.22 -12.64
CA ALA A 173 20.22 -5.11 -13.21
C ALA A 173 19.37 -3.85 -13.33
N LEU A 174 18.08 -3.98 -13.69
CA LEU A 174 17.15 -2.85 -13.74
C LEU A 174 16.93 -2.27 -12.34
N TYR A 175 16.65 -3.09 -11.33
CA TYR A 175 16.47 -2.63 -9.95
C TYR A 175 17.73 -1.93 -9.43
N ALA A 176 18.91 -2.52 -9.64
CA ALA A 176 20.18 -1.87 -9.27
C ALA A 176 20.40 -0.53 -9.98
N ARG A 177 19.97 -0.40 -11.24
CA ARG A 177 20.02 0.89 -11.98
C ARG A 177 19.04 1.90 -11.37
N LEU A 178 17.82 1.49 -11.08
CA LEU A 178 16.79 2.36 -10.47
C LEU A 178 17.26 2.87 -9.10
N ASP A 179 17.85 2.01 -8.28
CA ASP A 179 18.41 2.40 -6.99
C ASP A 179 19.53 3.43 -7.11
N ARG A 180 20.44 3.23 -8.06
CA ARG A 180 21.52 4.22 -8.30
C ARG A 180 20.95 5.56 -8.75
N LEU A 181 19.97 5.56 -9.65
CA LEU A 181 19.33 6.80 -10.12
C LEU A 181 18.56 7.50 -9.01
N GLY A 182 17.84 6.73 -8.19
CA GLY A 182 17.09 7.24 -7.04
C GLY A 182 18.02 7.89 -6.01
N ARG A 183 19.11 7.22 -5.62
CA ARG A 183 20.13 7.80 -4.72
C ARG A 183 20.76 9.06 -5.31
N ARG A 184 21.09 9.06 -6.60
CA ARG A 184 21.64 10.25 -7.27
C ARG A 184 20.68 11.43 -7.22
N LEU A 185 19.39 11.18 -7.49
CA LEU A 185 18.34 12.21 -7.42
C LEU A 185 18.19 12.73 -5.99
N ALA A 186 18.05 11.85 -5.00
CA ALA A 186 17.89 12.23 -3.60
C ALA A 186 19.09 13.07 -3.11
N THR A 187 20.32 12.62 -3.39
CA THR A 187 21.54 13.35 -3.03
C THR A 187 21.61 14.73 -3.72
N GLY A 188 21.24 14.79 -5.01
CA GLY A 188 21.24 16.05 -5.76
C GLY A 188 20.21 17.04 -5.22
N LEU A 189 19.01 16.59 -4.92
CA LEU A 189 17.95 17.43 -4.34
C LEU A 189 18.33 17.90 -2.92
N ALA A 190 18.85 17.02 -2.08
CA ALA A 190 19.32 17.38 -0.75
C ALA A 190 20.49 18.40 -0.80
N ALA A 191 21.38 18.27 -1.79
CA ALA A 191 22.45 19.24 -2.00
C ALA A 191 21.88 20.61 -2.43
N ALA A 192 20.96 20.63 -3.39
CA ALA A 192 20.33 21.86 -3.85
C ALA A 192 19.48 22.55 -2.76
N ALA A 193 18.88 21.78 -1.86
CA ALA A 193 18.06 22.31 -0.77
C ALA A 193 18.89 22.90 0.39
N ARG A 194 20.19 22.59 0.49
CA ARG A 194 21.04 23.05 1.61
C ARG A 194 21.10 24.58 1.75
N ASP A 195 21.12 25.27 0.62
CA ASP A 195 21.22 26.73 0.57
C ASP A 195 19.85 27.43 0.67
N LEU A 196 18.78 26.66 0.77
CA LEU A 196 17.39 27.14 0.84
C LEU A 196 16.76 26.73 2.18
N PRO A 197 16.86 27.56 3.24
CA PRO A 197 16.38 27.19 4.57
C PRO A 197 14.91 26.74 4.62
N ALA A 198 14.07 27.32 3.75
CA ALA A 198 12.65 26.97 3.64
C ALA A 198 12.41 25.55 3.07
N LEU A 199 13.42 24.94 2.41
CA LEU A 199 13.33 23.61 1.82
C LEU A 199 14.05 22.51 2.64
N ARG A 200 14.76 22.91 3.72
CA ARG A 200 15.48 21.95 4.59
C ARG A 200 14.61 20.85 5.20
N PRO A 201 13.31 21.09 5.52
CA PRO A 201 12.43 20.04 6.01
C PRO A 201 11.95 19.06 4.94
N LEU A 202 12.22 19.29 3.65
CA LEU A 202 11.77 18.41 2.58
C LEU A 202 12.57 17.11 2.57
N ALA A 203 11.98 16.06 3.10
CA ALA A 203 12.47 14.71 2.94
C ALA A 203 12.25 14.25 1.48
N VAL A 204 13.33 13.88 0.80
CA VAL A 204 13.24 13.33 -0.55
C VAL A 204 13.17 11.82 -0.46
N HIS A 205 11.98 11.29 -0.65
CA HIS A 205 11.75 9.85 -0.73
C HIS A 205 11.70 9.40 -2.19
N CYS A 206 12.51 8.42 -2.55
CA CYS A 206 12.39 7.73 -3.82
C CYS A 206 11.91 6.30 -3.57
N GLN A 207 10.91 5.85 -4.31
CA GLN A 207 10.30 4.52 -4.14
C GLN A 207 11.30 3.34 -4.24
N THR A 208 12.47 3.58 -4.81
CA THR A 208 13.50 2.55 -4.99
C THR A 208 14.62 2.59 -3.94
N THR A 209 14.76 3.67 -3.16
CA THR A 209 15.95 3.90 -2.31
C THR A 209 15.76 3.70 -0.81
N CYS A 210 14.57 3.40 -0.33
CA CYS A 210 14.38 3.15 1.10
C CYS A 210 14.99 1.79 1.50
N ALA A 211 16.29 1.77 1.82
CA ALA A 211 16.91 0.61 2.44
C ALA A 211 16.45 0.45 3.89
N PRO A 212 16.19 -0.77 4.37
CA PRO A 212 15.97 -0.99 5.80
C PRO A 212 17.22 -0.54 6.57
N GLY A 213 17.10 0.44 7.45
CA GLY A 213 18.21 0.95 8.26
C GLY A 213 18.63 2.40 8.02
N GLU A 214 18.24 3.03 6.92
CA GLU A 214 18.54 4.46 6.67
C GLU A 214 17.44 5.42 7.19
N GLN A 215 16.78 5.06 8.28
CA GLN A 215 15.62 5.81 8.83
C GLN A 215 15.99 7.15 9.48
N GLU A 216 17.26 7.45 9.71
CA GLU A 216 17.64 8.68 10.40
C GLU A 216 17.59 9.95 9.54
N LEU A 217 17.44 9.85 8.23
CA LEU A 217 17.37 11.00 7.31
C LEU A 217 15.94 11.44 6.93
N CYS A 218 14.92 10.79 7.46
CA CYS A 218 13.53 10.98 7.05
C CYS A 218 12.59 11.56 8.11
N LEU A 219 13.11 12.02 9.25
CA LEU A 219 12.30 12.69 10.26
C LEU A 219 12.42 14.20 10.10
N ALA A 220 11.53 14.81 9.34
CA ALA A 220 11.20 16.21 9.53
C ALA A 220 10.28 16.29 10.75
N GLU A 221 10.78 16.72 11.89
CA GLU A 221 9.96 17.19 12.99
C GLU A 221 9.22 18.43 12.49
N GLY A 222 7.92 18.27 12.25
CA GLY A 222 7.00 19.37 12.00
C GLY A 222 6.33 19.75 13.31
N ALA A 223 6.55 20.97 13.76
CA ALA A 223 5.84 21.62 14.84
C ALA A 223 4.32 21.76 14.53
#